data_02ee1e707574bc8a7a1ade61584dc4d6
#
_entry.id   02ee1e707574bc8a7a1ade61584dc4d6
#
_cell.length_a   1.000
_cell.length_b   1.000
_cell.length_c   1.000
_cell.angle_alpha   90.00
_cell.angle_beta   90.00
_cell.angle_gamma   90.00
#
_symmetry.space_group_name_H-M   'P 1'
#
loop_
_entity.id
_entity.type
_entity.pdbx_description
1 polymer ?
#
loop_
_entity_poly.entity_id
_entity_poly.type
_entity_poly.pdbx_seq_one_letter_code
_entity_poly.pdbx_strand_id
1 'polypeptide(L)'
;VGSLVAAGDVLARMDTARLEIEVASAEAELAIANAGLEVAQAQEDRAQTAFRRAEELLANASISAAQFDERASDLAAALGGLAEARARISGAQKAIALARYNFENATVRAPFDGIVLDVSTQVGQFASSGSQVATLLDTSSMEVEANVPARYIAALSTGREVVGENDAGKVLNMTLRATLPTE
;
A
#
# COMPACT_ATOMS: atom_id res chain seq x y z
N VAL A 1 24.62 15.70 -1.87
CA VAL A 1 24.07 17.05 -1.73
C VAL A 1 24.33 17.81 -3.03
N GLY A 2 23.33 18.54 -3.55
CA GLY A 2 23.42 19.26 -4.81
C GLY A 2 23.18 18.40 -6.06
N SER A 3 22.96 17.10 -5.94
CA SER A 3 22.69 16.23 -7.08
C SER A 3 21.24 16.40 -7.56
N LEU A 4 21.07 16.43 -8.89
CA LEU A 4 19.76 16.32 -9.51
C LEU A 4 19.27 14.88 -9.44
N VAL A 5 18.00 14.69 -9.12
CA VAL A 5 17.31 13.39 -9.08
C VAL A 5 16.01 13.50 -9.85
N ALA A 6 15.65 12.45 -10.56
CA ALA A 6 14.36 12.29 -11.20
C ALA A 6 13.38 11.53 -10.28
N ALA A 7 12.09 11.73 -10.49
CA ALA A 7 11.06 10.96 -9.83
C ALA A 7 11.30 9.46 -10.03
N GLY A 8 11.29 8.71 -8.92
CA GLY A 8 11.60 7.27 -8.92
C GLY A 8 13.07 6.90 -8.69
N ASP A 9 14.00 7.84 -8.76
CA ASP A 9 15.41 7.58 -8.45
C ASP A 9 15.61 7.09 -7.03
N VAL A 10 16.53 6.13 -6.83
CA VAL A 10 16.79 5.54 -5.52
C VAL A 10 17.64 6.50 -4.67
N LEU A 11 17.08 6.96 -3.56
CA LEU A 11 17.76 7.82 -2.58
C LEU A 11 18.48 7.01 -1.51
N ALA A 12 17.86 5.92 -1.04
CA ALA A 12 18.43 5.02 -0.08
C ALA A 12 17.87 3.60 -0.24
N ARG A 13 18.65 2.61 0.18
CA ARG A 13 18.22 1.22 0.26
C ARG A 13 18.54 0.67 1.65
N MET A 14 17.52 0.12 2.30
CA MET A 14 17.69 -0.59 3.57
C MET A 14 18.17 -2.03 3.33
N ASP A 15 18.68 -2.68 4.37
CA ASP A 15 18.95 -4.12 4.34
C ASP A 15 17.61 -4.87 4.24
N THR A 16 17.43 -5.64 3.17
CA THR A 16 16.20 -6.35 2.87
C THR A 16 16.18 -7.80 3.34
N ALA A 17 17.29 -8.34 3.83
CA ALA A 17 17.42 -9.76 4.14
C ALA A 17 16.32 -10.26 5.11
N ARG A 18 16.03 -9.50 6.15
CA ARG A 18 14.95 -9.83 7.09
C ARG A 18 13.57 -9.75 6.43
N LEU A 19 13.34 -8.76 5.59
CA LEU A 19 12.06 -8.57 4.90
C LEU A 19 11.81 -9.65 3.85
N GLU A 20 12.84 -10.13 3.18
CA GLU A 20 12.77 -11.30 2.27
C GLU A 20 12.34 -12.56 3.02
N ILE A 21 12.87 -12.79 4.22
CA ILE A 21 12.45 -13.90 5.08
C ILE A 21 11.00 -13.74 5.52
N GLU A 22 10.55 -12.53 5.85
CA GLU A 22 9.16 -12.24 6.21
C GLU A 22 8.19 -12.55 5.04
N VAL A 23 8.56 -12.17 3.82
CA VAL A 23 7.77 -12.51 2.62
C VAL A 23 7.72 -14.03 2.42
N ALA A 24 8.86 -14.72 2.46
CA ALA A 24 8.93 -16.18 2.31
C ALA A 24 8.12 -16.92 3.40
N SER A 25 8.15 -16.43 4.64
CA SER A 25 7.35 -16.99 5.73
C SER A 25 5.85 -16.81 5.50
N ALA A 26 5.42 -15.64 5.02
CA ALA A 26 4.01 -15.40 4.70
C ALA A 26 3.53 -16.24 3.50
N GLU A 27 4.40 -16.48 2.52
CA GLU A 27 4.12 -17.36 1.37
C GLU A 27 3.99 -18.84 1.81
N ALA A 28 4.84 -19.29 2.74
CA ALA A 28 4.72 -20.62 3.31
C ALA A 28 3.40 -20.80 4.10
N GLU A 29 2.97 -19.79 4.85
CA GLU A 29 1.67 -19.83 5.55
C GLU A 29 0.49 -19.91 4.59
N LEU A 30 0.55 -19.22 3.43
CA LEU A 30 -0.46 -19.39 2.39
C LEU A 30 -0.48 -20.81 1.83
N ALA A 31 0.68 -21.44 1.65
CA ALA A 31 0.75 -22.85 1.19
C ALA A 31 0.09 -23.80 2.20
N ILE A 32 0.31 -23.59 3.51
CA ILE A 32 -0.34 -24.36 4.58
C ILE A 32 -1.86 -24.12 4.55
N ALA A 33 -2.32 -22.88 4.40
CA ALA A 33 -3.74 -22.57 4.30
C ALA A 33 -4.41 -23.21 3.09
N ASN A 34 -3.73 -23.26 1.93
CA ASN A 34 -4.23 -23.95 0.72
C ASN A 34 -4.35 -25.46 0.95
N ALA A 35 -3.37 -26.10 1.58
CA ALA A 35 -3.47 -27.51 1.94
C ALA A 35 -4.65 -27.77 2.91
N GLY A 36 -4.88 -26.85 3.84
CA GLY A 36 -6.06 -26.91 4.74
C GLY A 36 -7.39 -26.79 3.98
N LEU A 37 -7.45 -25.99 2.93
CA LEU A 37 -8.62 -25.91 2.06
C LEU A 37 -8.91 -27.23 1.35
N GLU A 38 -7.91 -27.90 0.80
CA GLU A 38 -8.08 -29.20 0.15
C GLU A 38 -8.67 -30.25 1.11
N VAL A 39 -8.20 -30.26 2.37
CA VAL A 39 -8.75 -31.14 3.39
C VAL A 39 -10.21 -30.81 3.69
N ALA A 40 -10.53 -29.52 3.86
CA ALA A 40 -11.91 -29.07 4.14
C ALA A 40 -12.86 -29.37 2.96
N GLN A 41 -12.40 -29.23 1.72
CA GLN A 41 -13.16 -29.60 0.52
C GLN A 41 -13.46 -31.10 0.49
N ALA A 42 -12.46 -31.94 0.78
CA ALA A 42 -12.66 -33.38 0.82
C ALA A 42 -13.63 -33.82 1.93
N GLN A 43 -13.66 -33.09 3.05
CA GLN A 43 -14.62 -33.35 4.13
C GLN A 43 -16.05 -32.93 3.71
N GLU A 44 -16.19 -31.77 3.08
CA GLU A 44 -17.46 -31.30 2.55
C GLU A 44 -18.02 -32.26 1.50
N ASP A 45 -17.22 -32.69 0.52
CA ASP A 45 -17.63 -33.66 -0.51
C ASP A 45 -18.15 -34.96 0.10
N ARG A 46 -17.48 -35.47 1.15
CA ARG A 46 -17.93 -36.69 1.88
C ARG A 46 -19.26 -36.44 2.59
N ALA A 47 -19.38 -35.34 3.30
CA ALA A 47 -20.59 -34.99 4.05
C ALA A 47 -21.78 -34.76 3.09
N GLN A 48 -21.55 -34.06 1.97
CA GLN A 48 -22.54 -33.84 0.92
C GLN A 48 -23.03 -35.15 0.30
N THR A 49 -22.11 -36.08 0.03
CA THR A 49 -22.45 -37.40 -0.50
C THR A 49 -23.23 -38.23 0.50
N ALA A 50 -22.86 -38.20 1.79
CA ALA A 50 -23.57 -38.90 2.85
C ALA A 50 -24.98 -38.32 3.07
N PHE A 51 -25.12 -37.01 3.04
CA PHE A 51 -26.40 -36.31 3.16
C PHE A 51 -27.35 -36.69 2.01
N ARG A 52 -26.88 -36.62 0.76
CA ARG A 52 -27.69 -37.00 -0.43
C ARG A 52 -28.18 -38.45 -0.37
N ARG A 53 -27.31 -39.39 0.10
CA ARG A 53 -27.74 -40.79 0.30
C ARG A 53 -28.79 -40.89 1.42
N ALA A 54 -28.64 -40.12 2.49
CA ALA A 54 -29.62 -40.12 3.56
C ALA A 54 -30.96 -39.56 3.10
N GLU A 55 -30.96 -38.53 2.23
CA GLU A 55 -32.17 -37.99 1.62
C GLU A 55 -32.93 -39.04 0.81
N GLU A 56 -32.22 -39.80 -0.05
CA GLU A 56 -32.80 -40.91 -0.83
C GLU A 56 -33.35 -42.02 0.05
N LEU A 57 -32.62 -42.38 1.14
CA LEU A 57 -33.07 -43.44 2.08
C LEU A 57 -34.26 -43.01 2.94
N LEU A 58 -34.31 -41.74 3.34
CA LEU A 58 -35.45 -41.18 4.07
C LEU A 58 -36.71 -41.20 3.17
N ALA A 59 -36.61 -40.83 1.89
CA ALA A 59 -37.73 -40.88 0.96
C ALA A 59 -38.30 -42.30 0.81
N ASN A 60 -37.47 -43.33 1.00
CA ASN A 60 -37.87 -44.74 0.94
C ASN A 60 -38.18 -45.33 2.33
N ALA A 61 -38.32 -44.49 3.38
CA ALA A 61 -38.52 -44.88 4.76
C ALA A 61 -37.48 -45.91 5.28
N SER A 62 -36.24 -45.90 4.75
CA SER A 62 -35.17 -46.82 5.08
C SER A 62 -34.24 -46.32 6.20
N ILE A 63 -34.39 -45.07 6.64
CA ILE A 63 -33.70 -44.49 7.78
C ILE A 63 -34.68 -43.67 8.64
N SER A 64 -34.29 -43.41 9.88
CA SER A 64 -35.06 -42.55 10.78
C SER A 64 -34.80 -41.06 10.51
N ALA A 65 -35.74 -40.20 10.91
CA ALA A 65 -35.57 -38.75 10.86
C ALA A 65 -34.32 -38.29 11.65
N ALA A 66 -34.06 -38.93 12.82
CA ALA A 66 -32.89 -38.61 13.61
C ALA A 66 -31.55 -38.89 12.89
N GLN A 67 -31.49 -39.99 12.12
CA GLN A 67 -30.29 -40.31 11.29
C GLN A 67 -30.14 -39.32 10.10
N PHE A 68 -31.22 -38.84 9.54
CA PHE A 68 -31.20 -37.81 8.53
C PHE A 68 -30.70 -36.46 9.12
N ASP A 69 -31.24 -36.07 10.27
CA ASP A 69 -30.84 -34.84 10.97
C ASP A 69 -29.35 -34.83 11.36
N GLU A 70 -28.82 -36.03 11.74
CA GLU A 70 -27.39 -36.21 11.99
C GLU A 70 -26.56 -35.88 10.72
N ARG A 71 -26.94 -36.43 9.56
CA ARG A 71 -26.23 -36.16 8.28
C ARG A 71 -26.36 -34.71 7.81
N ALA A 72 -27.51 -34.07 8.10
CA ALA A 72 -27.69 -32.64 7.84
C ALA A 72 -26.75 -31.79 8.71
N SER A 73 -26.59 -32.18 9.98
CA SER A 73 -25.67 -31.52 10.92
C SER A 73 -24.20 -31.72 10.51
N ASP A 74 -23.82 -32.95 10.08
CA ASP A 74 -22.48 -33.22 9.56
C ASP A 74 -22.13 -32.36 8.37
N LEU A 75 -23.08 -32.20 7.42
CA LEU A 75 -22.91 -31.33 6.26
C LEU A 75 -22.76 -29.88 6.66
N ALA A 76 -23.59 -29.40 7.59
CA ALA A 76 -23.50 -28.02 8.08
C ALA A 76 -22.15 -27.74 8.75
N ALA A 77 -21.63 -28.70 9.53
CA ALA A 77 -20.30 -28.61 10.15
C ALA A 77 -19.17 -28.58 9.09
N ALA A 78 -19.25 -29.42 8.06
CA ALA A 78 -18.27 -29.46 6.98
C ALA A 78 -18.26 -28.16 6.16
N LEU A 79 -19.44 -27.59 5.86
CA LEU A 79 -19.57 -26.28 5.21
C LEU A 79 -18.96 -25.15 6.06
N GLY A 80 -19.15 -25.21 7.38
CA GLY A 80 -18.50 -24.29 8.33
C GLY A 80 -16.97 -24.39 8.27
N GLY A 81 -16.43 -25.60 8.27
CA GLY A 81 -15.00 -25.86 8.12
C GLY A 81 -14.43 -25.35 6.79
N LEU A 82 -15.17 -25.52 5.69
CA LEU A 82 -14.79 -24.98 4.40
C LEU A 82 -14.74 -23.46 4.40
N ALA A 83 -15.72 -22.79 5.02
CA ALA A 83 -15.75 -21.35 5.15
C ALA A 83 -14.57 -20.83 5.99
N GLU A 84 -14.22 -21.53 7.08
CA GLU A 84 -13.05 -21.23 7.91
C GLU A 84 -11.75 -21.35 7.11
N ALA A 85 -11.56 -22.43 6.35
CA ALA A 85 -10.37 -22.63 5.52
C ALA A 85 -10.21 -21.52 4.48
N ARG A 86 -11.30 -21.07 3.83
CA ARG A 86 -11.29 -19.93 2.90
C ARG A 86 -10.93 -18.63 3.60
N ALA A 87 -11.41 -18.41 4.81
CA ALA A 87 -11.06 -17.22 5.60
C ALA A 87 -9.58 -17.21 5.97
N ARG A 88 -8.98 -18.37 6.30
CA ARG A 88 -7.53 -18.50 6.56
C ARG A 88 -6.70 -18.13 5.33
N ILE A 89 -7.09 -18.57 4.13
CA ILE A 89 -6.42 -18.16 2.87
C ILE A 89 -6.48 -16.65 2.68
N SER A 90 -7.64 -16.04 2.89
CA SER A 90 -7.78 -14.58 2.79
C SER A 90 -6.87 -13.85 3.79
N GLY A 91 -6.75 -14.37 5.01
CA GLY A 91 -5.82 -13.85 6.02
C GLY A 91 -4.36 -13.94 5.59
N ALA A 92 -3.94 -15.12 5.10
CA ALA A 92 -2.57 -15.35 4.62
C ALA A 92 -2.23 -14.46 3.41
N GLN A 93 -3.16 -14.26 2.47
CA GLN A 93 -2.97 -13.34 1.34
C GLN A 93 -2.73 -11.90 1.79
N LYS A 94 -3.45 -11.45 2.83
CA LYS A 94 -3.23 -10.10 3.41
C LYS A 94 -1.88 -10.01 4.12
N ALA A 95 -1.44 -11.07 4.78
CA ALA A 95 -0.11 -11.12 5.40
C ALA A 95 1.01 -11.01 4.34
N ILE A 96 0.88 -11.71 3.20
CA ILE A 96 1.80 -11.57 2.06
C ILE A 96 1.80 -10.14 1.53
N ALA A 97 0.62 -9.54 1.34
CA ALA A 97 0.52 -8.18 0.84
C ALA A 97 1.23 -7.17 1.76
N LEU A 98 1.09 -7.34 3.08
CA LEU A 98 1.78 -6.51 4.08
C LEU A 98 3.31 -6.73 4.03
N ALA A 99 3.76 -7.98 3.98
CA ALA A 99 5.19 -8.30 3.93
C ALA A 99 5.84 -7.73 2.65
N ARG A 100 5.18 -7.87 1.50
CA ARG A 100 5.64 -7.29 0.23
C ARG A 100 5.65 -5.77 0.26
N TYR A 101 4.62 -5.14 0.80
CA TYR A 101 4.59 -3.68 0.99
C TYR A 101 5.79 -3.19 1.81
N ASN A 102 6.11 -3.87 2.91
CA ASN A 102 7.29 -3.53 3.72
C ASN A 102 8.60 -3.72 2.94
N PHE A 103 8.70 -4.80 2.16
CA PHE A 103 9.86 -5.07 1.31
C PHE A 103 10.05 -4.02 0.21
N GLU A 104 8.99 -3.62 -0.48
CA GLU A 104 9.03 -2.58 -1.52
C GLU A 104 9.43 -1.22 -0.95
N ASN A 105 8.90 -0.88 0.22
CA ASN A 105 9.23 0.37 0.92
C ASN A 105 10.61 0.37 1.59
N ALA A 106 11.35 -0.74 1.58
CA ALA A 106 12.75 -0.77 1.98
C ALA A 106 13.67 0.00 1.01
N THR A 107 13.17 0.38 -0.16
CA THR A 107 13.87 1.26 -1.10
C THR A 107 13.18 2.62 -1.12
N VAL A 108 13.84 3.63 -0.56
CA VAL A 108 13.36 5.01 -0.57
C VAL A 108 13.67 5.64 -1.91
N ARG A 109 12.67 6.16 -2.59
CA ARG A 109 12.78 6.78 -3.92
C ARG A 109 12.36 8.24 -3.88
N ALA A 110 12.88 9.03 -4.82
CA ALA A 110 12.49 10.42 -5.01
C ALA A 110 11.01 10.49 -5.47
N PRO A 111 10.15 11.25 -4.78
CA PRO A 111 8.74 11.37 -5.15
C PRO A 111 8.51 12.31 -6.35
N PHE A 112 9.47 13.18 -6.67
CA PHE A 112 9.42 14.16 -7.75
C PHE A 112 10.82 14.49 -8.25
N ASP A 113 10.92 15.17 -9.40
CA ASP A 113 12.17 15.68 -9.96
C ASP A 113 12.67 16.87 -9.13
N GLY A 114 13.93 16.84 -8.70
CA GLY A 114 14.42 17.91 -7.83
C GLY A 114 15.91 17.84 -7.55
N ILE A 115 16.33 18.63 -6.56
CA ILE A 115 17.70 18.69 -6.09
C ILE A 115 17.77 18.18 -4.65
N VAL A 116 18.74 17.30 -4.36
CA VAL A 116 19.02 16.84 -2.98
C VAL A 116 19.68 17.96 -2.20
N LEU A 117 18.97 18.55 -1.22
CA LEU A 117 19.50 19.61 -0.36
C LEU A 117 20.35 19.04 0.75
N ASP A 118 19.88 17.95 1.37
CA ASP A 118 20.55 17.32 2.52
C ASP A 118 20.33 15.82 2.51
N VAL A 119 21.31 15.08 3.07
CA VAL A 119 21.22 13.63 3.33
C VAL A 119 21.43 13.42 4.82
N SER A 120 20.35 13.06 5.49
CA SER A 120 20.29 12.96 6.97
C SER A 120 20.71 11.59 7.49
N THR A 121 21.02 10.62 6.61
CA THR A 121 21.37 9.24 6.97
C THR A 121 22.74 8.84 6.38
N GLN A 122 23.40 7.88 7.04
CA GLN A 122 24.68 7.32 6.59
C GLN A 122 24.54 5.82 6.35
N VAL A 123 25.41 5.26 5.50
CA VAL A 123 25.48 3.82 5.26
C VAL A 123 25.82 3.09 6.56
N GLY A 124 25.04 2.07 6.90
CA GLY A 124 25.15 1.32 8.16
C GLY A 124 24.42 1.93 9.35
N GLN A 125 23.78 3.09 9.18
CA GLN A 125 22.97 3.69 10.23
C GLN A 125 21.62 2.96 10.38
N PHE A 126 21.16 2.80 11.62
CA PHE A 126 19.82 2.28 11.90
C PHE A 126 18.78 3.36 11.58
N ALA A 127 17.79 3.01 10.74
CA ALA A 127 16.63 3.85 10.44
C ALA A 127 15.36 3.19 10.97
N SER A 128 14.54 3.96 11.68
CA SER A 128 13.21 3.56 12.12
C SER A 128 12.14 4.14 11.18
N SER A 129 10.91 3.64 11.31
CA SER A 129 9.77 4.25 10.61
C SER A 129 9.63 5.73 10.99
N GLY A 130 9.55 6.60 9.99
CA GLY A 130 9.51 8.05 10.18
C GLY A 130 10.88 8.75 10.26
N SER A 131 12.00 8.01 10.18
CA SER A 131 13.32 8.64 10.07
C SER A 131 13.45 9.42 8.77
N GLN A 132 13.97 10.64 8.87
CA GLN A 132 14.30 11.47 7.70
C GLN A 132 15.52 10.90 7.00
N VAL A 133 15.42 10.65 5.69
CA VAL A 133 16.50 10.10 4.87
C VAL A 133 17.23 11.21 4.12
N ALA A 134 16.48 12.04 3.43
CA ALA A 134 17.00 13.17 2.65
C ALA A 134 15.96 14.28 2.57
N THR A 135 16.43 15.50 2.27
CA THR A 135 15.58 16.63 1.92
C THR A 135 15.73 16.94 0.44
N LEU A 136 14.60 16.98 -0.28
CA LEU A 136 14.54 17.31 -1.70
C LEU A 136 13.92 18.69 -1.89
N LEU A 137 14.45 19.46 -2.85
CA LEU A 137 13.87 20.69 -3.32
C LEU A 137 13.21 20.43 -4.68
N ASP A 138 11.91 20.69 -4.75
CA ASP A 138 11.18 20.72 -6.03
C ASP A 138 11.56 22.00 -6.77
N THR A 139 12.10 21.83 -7.98
CA THR A 139 12.49 22.96 -8.84
C THR A 139 11.52 23.16 -10.01
N SER A 140 10.43 22.39 -10.07
CA SER A 140 9.43 22.48 -11.14
C SER A 140 8.58 23.74 -11.04
N SER A 141 8.35 24.24 -9.84
CA SER A 141 7.63 25.48 -9.59
C SER A 141 8.40 26.35 -8.60
N MET A 142 8.79 27.53 -9.03
CA MET A 142 9.45 28.51 -8.18
C MET A 142 8.52 29.71 -7.97
N GLU A 143 8.43 30.15 -6.73
CA GLU A 143 7.70 31.37 -6.38
C GLU A 143 8.70 32.47 -6.05
N VAL A 144 8.39 33.68 -6.51
CA VAL A 144 9.17 34.87 -6.18
C VAL A 144 8.31 35.76 -5.29
N GLU A 145 8.82 36.04 -4.11
CA GLU A 145 8.21 37.01 -3.19
C GLU A 145 8.92 38.36 -3.34
N ALA A 146 8.15 39.41 -3.60
CA ALA A 146 8.68 40.76 -3.76
C ALA A 146 7.89 41.77 -2.95
N ASN A 147 8.61 42.64 -2.26
CA ASN A 147 8.00 43.76 -1.51
C ASN A 147 7.71 44.90 -2.47
N VAL A 148 6.41 45.24 -2.58
CA VAL A 148 5.94 46.31 -3.46
C VAL A 148 5.39 47.48 -2.65
N PRO A 149 5.83 48.72 -2.89
CA PRO A 149 5.27 49.90 -2.22
C PRO A 149 3.77 50.01 -2.42
N ALA A 150 3.03 50.40 -1.36
CA ALA A 150 1.57 50.47 -1.32
C ALA A 150 0.94 51.24 -2.48
N ARG A 151 1.61 52.27 -3.02
CA ARG A 151 1.14 53.05 -4.17
C ARG A 151 0.94 52.23 -5.46
N TYR A 152 1.56 51.06 -5.59
CA TYR A 152 1.43 50.19 -6.77
C TYR A 152 0.44 49.02 -6.57
N ILE A 153 -0.05 48.79 -5.36
CA ILE A 153 -0.93 47.66 -5.04
C ILE A 153 -2.22 47.71 -5.88
N ALA A 154 -2.79 48.90 -6.12
CA ALA A 154 -4.02 49.06 -6.91
C ALA A 154 -3.86 48.58 -8.36
N ALA A 155 -2.64 48.48 -8.89
CA ALA A 155 -2.35 47.99 -10.21
C ALA A 155 -2.08 46.45 -10.26
N LEU A 156 -2.04 45.80 -9.11
CA LEU A 156 -1.74 44.39 -8.97
C LEU A 156 -3.03 43.60 -8.80
N SER A 157 -3.37 42.77 -9.74
CA SER A 157 -4.48 41.82 -9.64
C SER A 157 -3.98 40.39 -9.79
N THR A 158 -4.53 39.47 -8.99
CA THR A 158 -4.25 38.04 -9.12
C THR A 158 -4.51 37.57 -10.57
N GLY A 159 -3.61 36.77 -11.10
CA GLY A 159 -3.66 36.30 -12.50
C GLY A 159 -2.96 37.22 -13.52
N ARG A 160 -2.46 38.39 -13.10
CA ARG A 160 -1.71 39.29 -13.98
C ARG A 160 -0.34 38.73 -14.29
N GLU A 161 0.06 38.82 -15.57
CA GLU A 161 1.44 38.52 -15.98
C GLU A 161 2.39 39.64 -15.55
N VAL A 162 3.50 39.26 -14.95
CA VAL A 162 4.57 40.13 -14.48
C VAL A 162 5.87 39.64 -15.09
N VAL A 163 6.61 40.56 -15.66
CA VAL A 163 7.93 40.28 -16.23
C VAL A 163 8.98 40.74 -15.25
N GLY A 164 9.87 39.84 -14.87
CA GLY A 164 11.04 40.13 -14.06
C GLY A 164 12.32 39.83 -14.82
N GLU A 165 13.42 40.38 -14.36
CA GLU A 165 14.76 40.10 -14.84
C GLU A 165 15.63 39.69 -13.65
N ASN A 166 16.39 38.61 -13.77
CA ASN A 166 17.33 38.22 -12.73
C ASN A 166 18.69 38.92 -12.93
N ASP A 167 19.58 38.80 -11.93
CA ASP A 167 20.91 39.40 -11.93
C ASP A 167 21.79 38.99 -13.15
N ALA A 168 21.46 37.87 -13.79
CA ALA A 168 22.13 37.39 -15.00
C ALA A 168 21.49 37.92 -16.29
N GLY A 169 20.53 38.87 -16.23
CA GLY A 169 19.81 39.43 -17.38
C GLY A 169 18.78 38.47 -18.02
N LYS A 170 18.41 37.37 -17.36
CA LYS A 170 17.40 36.45 -17.87
C LYS A 170 16.02 36.97 -17.53
N VAL A 171 15.18 37.12 -18.57
CA VAL A 171 13.78 37.52 -18.43
C VAL A 171 12.96 36.34 -17.88
N LEU A 172 12.18 36.59 -16.83
CA LEU A 172 11.29 35.65 -16.19
C LEU A 172 9.86 36.11 -16.39
N ASN A 173 9.04 35.29 -17.03
CA ASN A 173 7.61 35.54 -17.14
C ASN A 173 6.92 34.84 -15.95
N MET A 174 6.28 35.62 -15.13
CA MET A 174 5.62 35.15 -13.88
C MET A 174 4.16 35.56 -13.89
N THR A 175 3.34 34.82 -13.16
CA THR A 175 1.93 35.17 -12.96
C THR A 175 1.74 35.53 -11.50
N LEU A 176 1.13 36.68 -11.21
CA LEU A 176 0.84 37.11 -9.85
C LEU A 176 -0.18 36.17 -9.20
N ARG A 177 0.26 35.44 -8.17
CA ARG A 177 -0.55 34.45 -7.45
C ARG A 177 -1.39 35.09 -6.36
N ALA A 178 -0.78 35.93 -5.56
CA ALA A 178 -1.44 36.60 -4.43
C ALA A 178 -0.71 37.88 -4.04
N THR A 179 -1.45 38.81 -3.44
CA THR A 179 -0.90 39.97 -2.72
C THR A 179 -1.16 39.75 -1.23
N LEU A 180 -0.11 39.74 -0.42
CA LEU A 180 -0.21 39.66 1.03
C LEU A 180 0.03 41.06 1.64
N PRO A 181 -0.86 41.57 2.49
CA PRO A 181 -0.56 42.79 3.24
C PRO A 181 0.55 42.48 4.25
N THR A 182 1.64 43.23 4.18
CA THR A 182 2.65 43.22 5.25
C THR A 182 2.20 44.24 6.30
N GLU A 183 2.20 43.83 7.57
CA GLU A 183 1.99 44.74 8.72
C GLU A 183 3.11 45.75 8.83
#